data_b116c6bf3c20a0b5e737892976e220ea
#
_entry.id   b116c6bf3c20a0b5e737892976e220ea
#
_cell.length_a   1.000
_cell.length_b   1.000
_cell.length_c   1.000
_cell.angle_alpha   90.00
_cell.angle_beta   90.00
_cell.angle_gamma   90.00
#
_symmetry.space_group_name_H-M   'P 1'
#
loop_
_entity.id
_entity.type
_entity.pdbx_description
1 polymer ?
#
loop_
_entity_poly.entity_id
_entity_poly.type
_entity_poly.pdbx_seq_one_letter_code
_entity_poly.pdbx_strand_id
1 'polypeptide(L)'
;MLFLLHRITLEKSRVNLLLIFESIKVNLKVGDKIPSFSLKDQYGKTRSSEKFNKPLVLFFYPKDDTPGCTIEACGFRDKYDLFKILGAEVWGINNGDSQSHLEFANKNKLQYPLLCDNKNILRRKFGIPKKLGFIEGRVTYIIDSHGTIIHIFEDLLNGPAHIKEAIRALKQLQKTKMK
;
A
#
# COMPACT_ATOMS: atom_id res chain seq x y z
N MET A 1 -5.95 27.11 40.96
CA MET A 1 -4.56 26.70 40.67
C MET A 1 -4.42 25.18 40.50
N LEU A 2 -5.11 24.35 41.28
CA LEU A 2 -5.01 22.88 41.21
C LEU A 2 -5.60 22.28 39.89
N PHE A 3 -6.67 22.85 39.33
CA PHE A 3 -7.31 22.38 38.10
C PHE A 3 -6.47 22.60 36.82
N LEU A 4 -5.61 23.63 36.80
CA LEU A 4 -4.73 23.89 35.65
C LEU A 4 -3.58 22.87 35.57
N LEU A 5 -3.01 22.50 36.71
CA LEU A 5 -1.94 21.50 36.81
C LEU A 5 -2.41 20.10 36.35
N HIS A 6 -3.66 19.73 36.67
CA HIS A 6 -4.21 18.42 36.29
C HIS A 6 -4.44 18.34 34.78
N ARG A 7 -4.86 19.42 34.10
CA ARG A 7 -5.00 19.48 32.62
C ARG A 7 -3.65 19.36 31.92
N ILE A 8 -2.61 20.03 32.39
CA ILE A 8 -1.27 20.01 31.79
C ILE A 8 -0.65 18.61 31.89
N THR A 9 -0.90 17.90 32.99
CA THR A 9 -0.38 16.52 33.21
C THR A 9 -1.09 15.51 32.30
N LEU A 10 -2.38 15.65 32.08
CA LEU A 10 -3.16 14.81 31.16
C LEU A 10 -2.78 15.04 29.68
N GLU A 11 -2.50 16.30 29.32
CA GLU A 11 -2.06 16.62 27.94
C GLU A 11 -0.65 16.09 27.68
N LYS A 12 0.28 16.22 28.61
CA LYS A 12 1.62 15.64 28.51
C LYS A 12 1.60 14.11 28.44
N SER A 13 0.72 13.45 29.20
CA SER A 13 0.52 11.99 29.10
C SER A 13 -0.04 11.55 27.76
N ARG A 14 -0.99 12.31 27.18
CA ARG A 14 -1.54 12.04 25.86
C ARG A 14 -0.50 12.26 24.75
N VAL A 15 0.31 13.31 24.84
CA VAL A 15 1.39 13.58 23.88
C VAL A 15 2.47 12.50 23.96
N ASN A 16 2.87 12.06 25.18
CA ASN A 16 3.79 10.96 25.33
C ASN A 16 3.23 9.62 24.83
N LEU A 17 1.95 9.34 25.05
CA LEU A 17 1.30 8.14 24.53
C LEU A 17 1.24 8.15 22.99
N LEU A 18 0.96 9.30 22.37
CA LEU A 18 0.98 9.48 20.91
C LEU A 18 2.41 9.30 20.34
N LEU A 19 3.43 9.85 21.00
CA LEU A 19 4.84 9.69 20.59
C LEU A 19 5.33 8.23 20.76
N ILE A 20 4.84 7.50 21.76
CA ILE A 20 5.13 6.07 21.95
C ILE A 20 4.43 5.25 20.84
N PHE A 21 3.19 5.60 20.46
CA PHE A 21 2.51 4.95 19.35
C PHE A 21 3.18 5.20 17.98
N GLU A 22 3.82 6.37 17.78
CA GLU A 22 4.59 6.64 16.56
C GLU A 22 5.92 5.89 16.49
N SER A 23 6.45 5.41 17.59
CA SER A 23 7.74 4.68 17.65
C SER A 23 7.59 3.16 17.59
N ILE A 24 6.38 2.61 17.60
CA ILE A 24 6.18 1.17 17.38
C ILE A 24 6.45 0.91 15.89
N LYS A 25 7.60 0.35 15.59
CA LYS A 25 7.97 -0.11 14.25
C LYS A 25 7.01 -1.25 13.86
N VAL A 26 5.89 -0.89 13.24
CA VAL A 26 4.92 -1.87 12.74
C VAL A 26 5.63 -2.71 11.67
N ASN A 27 5.75 -4.00 11.90
CA ASN A 27 6.28 -4.94 10.91
C ASN A 27 5.15 -5.92 10.57
N LEU A 28 4.36 -5.56 9.56
CA LEU A 28 3.24 -6.38 9.13
C LEU A 28 3.74 -7.70 8.55
N LYS A 29 3.04 -8.77 8.87
CA LYS A 29 3.32 -10.15 8.41
C LYS A 29 2.07 -10.80 7.83
N VAL A 30 2.26 -11.91 7.16
CA VAL A 30 1.14 -12.76 6.68
C VAL A 30 0.28 -13.18 7.86
N GLY A 31 -1.03 -13.02 7.71
CA GLY A 31 -2.05 -13.23 8.75
C GLY A 31 -2.50 -11.95 9.45
N ASP A 32 -1.75 -10.86 9.40
CA ASP A 32 -2.15 -9.60 10.00
C ASP A 32 -3.25 -8.90 9.18
N LYS A 33 -4.06 -8.10 9.85
CA LYS A 33 -4.99 -7.16 9.20
C LYS A 33 -4.22 -5.93 8.74
N ILE A 34 -4.56 -5.44 7.54
CA ILE A 34 -4.01 -4.16 7.08
C ILE A 34 -4.49 -3.01 7.95
N PRO A 35 -3.66 -1.98 8.16
CA PRO A 35 -4.09 -0.75 8.83
C PRO A 35 -5.24 -0.08 8.06
N SER A 36 -6.14 0.57 8.79
CA SER A 36 -7.17 1.40 8.16
C SER A 36 -6.56 2.60 7.44
N PHE A 37 -7.05 2.86 6.23
CA PHE A 37 -6.66 4.02 5.44
C PHE A 37 -7.79 4.52 4.54
N SER A 38 -7.67 5.78 4.15
CA SER A 38 -8.52 6.42 3.15
C SER A 38 -7.65 7.42 2.38
N LEU A 39 -7.40 7.15 1.10
CA LEU A 39 -6.56 7.98 0.24
C LEU A 39 -7.30 8.31 -1.06
N LYS A 40 -6.95 9.43 -1.69
CA LYS A 40 -7.43 9.76 -3.03
C LYS A 40 -6.54 9.09 -4.09
N ASP A 41 -7.16 8.65 -5.18
CA ASP A 41 -6.46 8.22 -6.38
C ASP A 41 -6.19 9.41 -7.33
N GLN A 42 -5.53 9.15 -8.47
CA GLN A 42 -5.20 10.14 -9.50
C GLN A 42 -6.41 10.90 -10.07
N TYR A 43 -7.62 10.38 -9.90
CA TYR A 43 -8.87 11.00 -10.34
C TYR A 43 -9.62 11.70 -9.20
N GLY A 44 -9.01 11.82 -8.01
CA GLY A 44 -9.62 12.39 -6.83
C GLY A 44 -10.65 11.50 -6.14
N LYS A 45 -10.86 10.25 -6.62
CA LYS A 45 -11.77 9.29 -6.01
C LYS A 45 -11.15 8.71 -4.75
N THR A 46 -11.92 8.67 -3.66
CA THR A 46 -11.48 8.08 -2.41
C THR A 46 -11.48 6.57 -2.47
N ARG A 47 -10.33 5.97 -2.14
CA ARG A 47 -10.13 4.52 -1.93
C ARG A 47 -9.87 4.26 -0.45
N SER A 48 -10.53 3.27 0.11
CA SER A 48 -10.49 2.98 1.54
C SER A 48 -10.32 1.49 1.78
N SER A 49 -9.58 1.14 2.82
CA SER A 49 -9.44 -0.24 3.31
C SER A 49 -10.75 -0.86 3.77
N GLU A 50 -11.78 -0.06 4.01
CA GLU A 50 -13.10 -0.52 4.46
C GLU A 50 -14.07 -0.79 3.30
N LYS A 51 -13.71 -0.39 2.07
CA LYS A 51 -14.64 -0.38 0.92
C LYS A 51 -14.27 -1.38 -0.18
N PHE A 52 -13.25 -2.20 -0.01
CA PHE A 52 -13.01 -3.28 -0.95
C PHE A 52 -13.62 -4.59 -0.44
N ASN A 53 -14.24 -5.34 -1.35
CA ASN A 53 -14.90 -6.62 -1.08
C ASN A 53 -14.32 -7.75 -1.94
N LYS A 54 -13.17 -7.50 -2.55
CA LYS A 54 -12.41 -8.42 -3.40
C LYS A 54 -10.99 -8.52 -2.89
N PRO A 55 -10.26 -9.59 -3.19
CA PRO A 55 -8.82 -9.61 -2.99
C PRO A 55 -8.15 -8.39 -3.62
N LEU A 56 -7.13 -7.85 -2.95
CA LEU A 56 -6.43 -6.65 -3.37
C LEU A 56 -4.93 -6.92 -3.48
N VAL A 57 -4.36 -6.56 -4.62
CA VAL A 57 -2.93 -6.41 -4.82
C VAL A 57 -2.57 -4.95 -4.55
N LEU A 58 -1.90 -4.69 -3.45
CA LEU A 58 -1.49 -3.36 -3.01
C LEU A 58 0.03 -3.23 -3.14
N PHE A 59 0.52 -2.48 -4.12
CA PHE A 59 1.95 -2.35 -4.33
C PHE A 59 2.46 -0.94 -4.04
N PHE A 60 3.45 -0.87 -3.14
CA PHE A 60 4.17 0.35 -2.82
C PHE A 60 5.43 0.42 -3.69
N TYR A 61 5.57 1.50 -4.44
CA TYR A 61 6.73 1.73 -5.30
C TYR A 61 7.38 3.09 -5.00
N PRO A 62 8.67 3.26 -5.31
CA PRO A 62 9.40 4.46 -4.93
C PRO A 62 8.87 5.77 -5.52
N LYS A 63 8.71 5.85 -6.84
CA LYS A 63 8.40 7.12 -7.52
C LYS A 63 7.92 6.90 -8.95
N ASP A 64 6.99 7.75 -9.41
CA ASP A 64 6.55 7.82 -10.80
C ASP A 64 7.74 8.09 -11.75
N ASP A 65 7.60 7.67 -12.99
CA ASP A 65 8.54 7.93 -14.10
C ASP A 65 10.01 7.47 -13.87
N THR A 66 10.27 6.64 -12.84
CA THR A 66 11.58 5.96 -12.76
C THR A 66 11.54 4.65 -13.54
N PRO A 67 12.67 4.23 -14.20
CA PRO A 67 12.67 3.06 -15.08
C PRO A 67 12.14 1.79 -14.42
N GLY A 68 12.61 1.46 -13.21
CA GLY A 68 12.17 0.25 -12.49
C GLY A 68 10.71 0.29 -12.06
N CYS A 69 10.18 1.47 -11.66
CA CYS A 69 8.78 1.62 -11.30
C CYS A 69 7.86 1.59 -12.52
N THR A 70 8.32 2.14 -13.65
CA THR A 70 7.59 2.06 -14.93
C THR A 70 7.47 0.61 -15.40
N ILE A 71 8.55 -0.18 -15.32
CA ILE A 71 8.53 -1.61 -15.66
C ILE A 71 7.53 -2.37 -14.79
N GLU A 72 7.53 -2.12 -13.47
CA GLU A 72 6.57 -2.76 -12.55
C GLU A 72 5.14 -2.35 -12.87
N ALA A 73 4.86 -1.05 -12.98
CA ALA A 73 3.53 -0.55 -13.27
C ALA A 73 3.00 -1.08 -14.61
N CYS A 74 3.82 -1.06 -15.66
CA CYS A 74 3.45 -1.66 -16.95
C CYS A 74 3.22 -3.16 -16.86
N GLY A 75 4.00 -3.88 -16.04
CA GLY A 75 3.81 -5.31 -15.79
C GLY A 75 2.44 -5.62 -15.15
N PHE A 76 1.99 -4.82 -14.18
CA PHE A 76 0.64 -4.93 -13.63
C PHE A 76 -0.43 -4.58 -14.66
N ARG A 77 -0.23 -3.54 -15.48
CA ARG A 77 -1.10 -3.17 -16.60
C ARG A 77 -1.28 -4.33 -17.59
N ASP A 78 -0.18 -4.92 -18.04
CA ASP A 78 -0.18 -5.98 -19.07
C ASP A 78 -0.85 -7.26 -18.58
N LYS A 79 -0.94 -7.45 -17.28
CA LYS A 79 -1.64 -8.59 -16.63
C LYS A 79 -2.96 -8.19 -15.97
N TYR A 80 -3.46 -6.96 -16.20
CA TYR A 80 -4.63 -6.45 -15.48
C TYR A 80 -5.88 -7.29 -15.70
N ASP A 81 -6.12 -7.80 -16.91
CA ASP A 81 -7.24 -8.68 -17.19
C ASP A 81 -7.13 -10.01 -16.44
N LEU A 82 -5.92 -10.54 -16.29
CA LEU A 82 -5.70 -11.73 -15.47
C LEU A 82 -6.02 -11.48 -14.00
N PHE A 83 -5.67 -10.31 -13.45
CA PHE A 83 -6.06 -9.95 -12.08
C PHE A 83 -7.58 -9.86 -11.93
N LYS A 84 -8.29 -9.29 -12.91
CA LYS A 84 -9.76 -9.28 -12.93
C LYS A 84 -10.37 -10.69 -12.98
N ILE A 85 -9.82 -11.59 -13.80
CA ILE A 85 -10.24 -13.01 -13.86
C ILE A 85 -9.99 -13.70 -12.53
N LEU A 86 -8.89 -13.39 -11.84
CA LEU A 86 -8.60 -13.88 -10.49
C LEU A 86 -9.47 -13.21 -9.41
N GLY A 87 -10.38 -12.31 -9.80
CA GLY A 87 -11.30 -11.61 -8.91
C GLY A 87 -10.62 -10.55 -8.03
N ALA A 88 -9.43 -10.09 -8.37
CA ALA A 88 -8.65 -9.15 -7.58
C ALA A 88 -8.64 -7.73 -8.17
N GLU A 89 -8.52 -6.73 -7.29
CA GLU A 89 -8.17 -5.36 -7.66
C GLU A 89 -6.65 -5.15 -7.56
N VAL A 90 -6.12 -4.16 -8.28
CA VAL A 90 -4.72 -3.75 -8.23
C VAL A 90 -4.67 -2.26 -7.92
N TRP A 91 -3.95 -1.86 -6.87
CA TRP A 91 -3.74 -0.47 -6.49
C TRP A 91 -2.25 -0.20 -6.29
N GLY A 92 -1.72 0.83 -6.95
CA GLY A 92 -0.36 1.33 -6.72
C GLY A 92 -0.36 2.45 -5.67
N ILE A 93 0.74 2.60 -4.93
CA ILE A 93 0.88 3.65 -3.91
C ILE A 93 2.29 4.23 -3.94
N ASN A 94 2.39 5.56 -3.99
CA ASN A 94 3.59 6.28 -3.61
C ASN A 94 3.25 7.66 -3.04
N ASN A 95 4.23 8.49 -2.76
CA ASN A 95 4.04 9.83 -2.18
C ASN A 95 3.82 10.95 -3.21
N GLY A 96 3.60 10.59 -4.48
CA GLY A 96 3.22 11.54 -5.53
C GLY A 96 1.84 12.16 -5.27
N ASP A 97 1.59 13.29 -5.91
CA ASP A 97 0.29 13.93 -5.91
C ASP A 97 -0.61 13.41 -7.06
N SER A 98 -1.85 13.87 -7.08
CA SER A 98 -2.83 13.43 -8.09
C SER A 98 -2.39 13.78 -9.51
N GLN A 99 -1.71 14.91 -9.72
CA GLN A 99 -1.25 15.35 -11.04
C GLN A 99 -0.13 14.44 -11.57
N SER A 100 0.90 14.19 -10.75
CA SER A 100 1.99 13.26 -11.08
C SER A 100 1.45 11.87 -11.42
N HIS A 101 0.56 11.34 -10.58
CA HIS A 101 -0.06 10.03 -10.80
C HIS A 101 -0.93 10.00 -12.07
N LEU A 102 -1.65 11.08 -12.38
CA LEU A 102 -2.48 11.17 -13.58
C LEU A 102 -1.61 11.17 -14.85
N GLU A 103 -0.54 11.96 -14.86
CA GLU A 103 0.42 12.01 -15.98
C GLU A 103 1.09 10.66 -16.20
N PHE A 104 1.58 10.03 -15.11
CA PHE A 104 2.18 8.71 -15.16
C PHE A 104 1.20 7.64 -15.64
N ALA A 105 -0.04 7.64 -15.14
CA ALA A 105 -1.07 6.69 -15.54
C ALA A 105 -1.44 6.85 -17.02
N ASN A 106 -1.64 8.08 -17.49
CA ASN A 106 -1.98 8.37 -18.90
C ASN A 106 -0.84 7.97 -19.84
N LYS A 107 0.39 8.39 -19.54
CA LYS A 107 1.59 8.08 -20.33
C LYS A 107 1.77 6.57 -20.51
N ASN A 108 1.52 5.80 -19.46
CA ASN A 108 1.71 4.36 -19.44
C ASN A 108 0.41 3.57 -19.64
N LYS A 109 -0.73 4.23 -19.87
CA LYS A 109 -2.05 3.60 -20.08
C LYS A 109 -2.45 2.65 -18.95
N LEU A 110 -2.22 3.07 -17.69
CA LEU A 110 -2.57 2.28 -16.51
C LEU A 110 -4.07 2.32 -16.26
N GLN A 111 -4.71 1.14 -16.12
CA GLN A 111 -6.17 1.02 -15.95
C GLN A 111 -6.60 0.90 -14.47
N TYR A 112 -5.68 0.99 -13.53
CA TYR A 112 -5.92 0.81 -12.10
C TYR A 112 -5.57 2.06 -11.29
N PRO A 113 -6.08 2.19 -10.06
CA PRO A 113 -5.80 3.34 -9.21
C PRO A 113 -4.35 3.43 -8.76
N LEU A 114 -3.84 4.67 -8.76
CA LEU A 114 -2.61 5.07 -8.08
C LEU A 114 -2.98 5.98 -6.92
N LEU A 115 -2.66 5.60 -5.68
CA LEU A 115 -3.06 6.28 -4.46
C LEU A 115 -1.99 7.27 -4.01
N CYS A 116 -2.43 8.50 -3.69
CA CYS A 116 -1.58 9.59 -3.25
C CYS A 116 -1.29 9.47 -1.74
N ASP A 117 -0.20 8.84 -1.35
CA ASP A 117 0.24 8.75 0.05
C ASP A 117 1.14 9.94 0.43
N ASN A 118 0.59 11.15 0.35
CA ASN A 118 1.32 12.37 0.70
C ASN A 118 1.99 12.21 2.07
N LYS A 119 3.27 12.56 2.14
CA LYS A 119 4.11 12.43 3.34
C LYS A 119 4.37 10.97 3.79
N ASN A 120 4.11 9.96 2.95
CA ASN A 120 4.35 8.54 3.26
C ASN A 120 3.65 8.06 4.56
N ILE A 121 2.43 8.55 4.84
CA ILE A 121 1.71 8.21 6.07
C ILE A 121 1.33 6.73 6.07
N LEU A 122 0.74 6.26 4.97
CA LEU A 122 0.33 4.86 4.85
C LEU A 122 1.55 3.94 4.77
N ARG A 123 2.57 4.33 4.02
CA ARG A 123 3.84 3.61 3.95
C ARG A 123 4.44 3.36 5.35
N ARG A 124 4.43 4.38 6.23
CA ARG A 124 4.87 4.21 7.63
C ARG A 124 3.97 3.28 8.43
N LYS A 125 2.65 3.37 8.25
CA LYS A 125 1.71 2.43 8.90
C LYS A 125 1.93 0.98 8.49
N PHE A 126 2.39 0.75 7.25
CA PHE A 126 2.77 -0.58 6.76
C PHE A 126 4.19 -0.99 7.19
N GLY A 127 4.93 -0.12 7.87
CA GLY A 127 6.28 -0.40 8.34
C GLY A 127 7.31 -0.56 7.24
N ILE A 128 7.06 -0.03 6.03
CA ILE A 128 7.96 -0.18 4.88
C ILE A 128 9.16 0.77 5.05
N PRO A 129 10.39 0.22 5.24
CA PRO A 129 11.57 1.04 5.46
C PRO A 129 12.08 1.67 4.16
N LYS A 130 12.85 2.74 4.32
CA LYS A 130 13.73 3.21 3.25
C LYS A 130 14.89 2.24 3.07
N LYS A 131 15.30 2.02 1.84
CA LYS A 131 16.50 1.27 1.48
C LYS A 131 17.65 2.25 1.26
N LEU A 132 18.86 1.86 1.63
CA LEU A 132 20.06 2.71 1.55
C LEU A 132 19.87 4.09 2.22
N GLY A 133 18.97 4.19 3.20
CA GLY A 133 18.70 5.43 3.94
C GLY A 133 17.79 6.46 3.24
N PHE A 134 17.65 6.43 1.91
CA PHE A 134 16.95 7.46 1.14
C PHE A 134 15.98 6.96 0.06
N ILE A 135 16.12 5.72 -0.43
CA ILE A 135 15.22 5.16 -1.45
C ILE A 135 14.00 4.56 -0.78
N GLU A 136 12.80 4.97 -1.19
CA GLU A 136 11.58 4.35 -0.70
C GLU A 136 11.52 2.87 -1.09
N GLY A 137 11.16 2.00 -0.14
CA GLY A 137 11.08 0.56 -0.37
C GLY A 137 10.01 0.18 -1.40
N ARG A 138 10.21 -0.94 -2.09
CA ARG A 138 9.24 -1.55 -3.01
C ARG A 138 8.71 -2.82 -2.37
N VAL A 139 7.41 -2.86 -2.11
CA VAL A 139 6.75 -4.00 -1.44
C VAL A 139 5.36 -4.19 -2.04
N THR A 140 5.01 -5.44 -2.33
CA THR A 140 3.66 -5.81 -2.76
C THR A 140 3.00 -6.69 -1.71
N TYR A 141 1.82 -6.28 -1.27
CA TYR A 141 0.94 -7.02 -0.37
C TYR A 141 -0.20 -7.62 -1.18
N ILE A 142 -0.47 -8.90 -0.97
CA ILE A 142 -1.68 -9.55 -1.44
C ILE A 142 -2.60 -9.73 -0.23
N ILE A 143 -3.81 -9.20 -0.34
CA ILE A 143 -4.76 -9.03 0.74
C ILE A 143 -6.05 -9.74 0.33
N ASP A 144 -6.64 -10.52 1.23
CA ASP A 144 -7.92 -11.17 0.97
C ASP A 144 -9.10 -10.17 1.04
N SER A 145 -10.31 -10.61 0.70
CA SER A 145 -11.52 -9.78 0.73
C SER A 145 -11.94 -9.31 2.13
N HIS A 146 -11.27 -9.79 3.17
CA HIS A 146 -11.51 -9.42 4.57
C HIS A 146 -10.43 -8.51 5.14
N GLY A 147 -9.46 -8.06 4.33
CA GLY A 147 -8.37 -7.20 4.76
C GLY A 147 -7.22 -7.92 5.46
N THR A 148 -7.11 -9.25 5.33
CA THR A 148 -6.00 -10.04 5.87
C THR A 148 -4.90 -10.17 4.84
N ILE A 149 -3.66 -9.93 5.22
CA ILE A 149 -2.48 -10.13 4.38
C ILE A 149 -2.24 -11.64 4.19
N ILE A 150 -2.27 -12.09 2.95
CA ILE A 150 -2.05 -13.50 2.60
C ILE A 150 -0.67 -13.75 1.97
N HIS A 151 -0.02 -12.70 1.46
CA HIS A 151 1.33 -12.77 0.93
C HIS A 151 1.98 -11.40 0.95
N ILE A 152 3.30 -11.36 1.16
CA ILE A 152 4.13 -10.16 1.09
C ILE A 152 5.34 -10.48 0.21
N PHE A 153 5.64 -9.61 -0.73
CA PHE A 153 6.85 -9.71 -1.54
C PHE A 153 7.60 -8.37 -1.55
N GLU A 154 8.90 -8.43 -1.25
CA GLU A 154 9.76 -7.27 -1.19
C GLU A 154 11.01 -7.50 -2.05
N ASP A 155 11.19 -6.67 -3.07
CA ASP A 155 12.40 -6.61 -3.89
C ASP A 155 12.50 -5.22 -4.54
N LEU A 156 13.52 -4.45 -4.18
CA LEU A 156 13.67 -3.08 -4.68
C LEU A 156 13.93 -3.03 -6.19
N LEU A 157 14.68 -4.00 -6.71
CA LEU A 157 15.25 -3.96 -8.06
C LEU A 157 14.46 -4.77 -9.09
N ASN A 158 13.75 -5.82 -8.65
CA ASN A 158 13.07 -6.75 -9.54
C ASN A 158 11.56 -6.49 -9.63
N GLY A 159 11.17 -5.39 -10.29
CA GLY A 159 9.76 -5.07 -10.53
C GLY A 159 8.94 -6.23 -11.10
N PRO A 160 9.39 -6.95 -12.15
CA PRO A 160 8.65 -8.07 -12.73
C PRO A 160 8.35 -9.22 -11.77
N ALA A 161 9.19 -9.44 -10.75
CA ALA A 161 8.94 -10.47 -9.76
C ALA A 161 7.69 -10.18 -8.91
N HIS A 162 7.36 -8.91 -8.65
CA HIS A 162 6.16 -8.50 -7.91
C HIS A 162 4.88 -9.00 -8.59
N ILE A 163 4.81 -8.91 -9.93
CA ILE A 163 3.66 -9.35 -10.70
C ILE A 163 3.51 -10.88 -10.63
N LYS A 164 4.61 -11.61 -10.79
CA LYS A 164 4.63 -13.09 -10.73
C LYS A 164 4.17 -13.59 -9.36
N GLU A 165 4.69 -13.01 -8.29
CA GLU A 165 4.35 -13.36 -6.92
C GLU A 165 2.90 -13.03 -6.59
N ALA A 166 2.38 -11.88 -7.04
CA ALA A 166 0.98 -11.52 -6.86
C ALA A 166 0.03 -12.53 -7.55
N ILE A 167 0.31 -12.90 -8.80
CA ILE A 167 -0.46 -13.90 -9.54
C ILE A 167 -0.41 -15.26 -8.85
N ARG A 168 0.78 -15.69 -8.39
CA ARG A 168 0.98 -16.96 -7.69
C ARG A 168 0.12 -17.03 -6.41
N ALA A 169 0.18 -15.99 -5.58
CA ALA A 169 -0.56 -15.92 -4.33
C ALA A 169 -2.09 -15.93 -4.55
N LEU A 170 -2.58 -15.17 -5.55
CA LEU A 170 -4.02 -15.16 -5.87
C LEU A 170 -4.52 -16.49 -6.39
N LYS A 171 -3.76 -17.19 -7.24
CA LYS A 171 -4.10 -18.56 -7.69
C LYS A 171 -4.17 -19.54 -6.53
N GLN A 172 -3.26 -19.41 -5.55
CA GLN A 172 -3.29 -20.25 -4.35
C GLN A 172 -4.52 -19.95 -3.49
N LEU A 173 -4.88 -18.67 -3.31
CA LEU A 173 -6.09 -18.25 -2.59
C LEU A 173 -7.36 -18.87 -3.22
N GLN A 174 -7.47 -18.88 -4.55
CA GLN A 174 -8.61 -19.49 -5.24
C GLN A 174 -8.70 -21.00 -4.99
N LYS A 175 -7.57 -21.72 -5.06
CA LYS A 175 -7.52 -23.17 -4.79
C LYS A 175 -7.98 -23.52 -3.36
N THR A 176 -7.66 -22.65 -2.40
CA THR A 176 -8.06 -22.85 -0.99
C THR A 176 -9.57 -22.63 -0.78
N LYS A 177 -10.20 -21.74 -1.57
CA LYS A 177 -11.65 -21.49 -1.51
C LYS A 177 -12.51 -22.55 -2.20
N MET A 178 -11.91 -23.39 -3.05
CA MET A 178 -12.60 -24.46 -3.80
C MET A 178 -12.55 -25.80 -3.08
N LYS A 179 -11.82 -25.90 -1.98
CA LYS A 179 -11.80 -27.06 -1.08
C LYS A 179 -12.75 -26.86 0.09
#